data_d12e7f32da1c00b22da7ec1aa8fc145f
#
_entry.id   d12e7f32da1c00b22da7ec1aa8fc145f
#
_cell.length_a   1.000
_cell.length_b   1.000
_cell.length_c   1.000
_cell.angle_alpha   90.00
_cell.angle_beta   90.00
_cell.angle_gamma   90.00
#
_symmetry.space_group_name_H-M   'P 1'
#
loop_
_entity.id
_entity.type
_entity.pdbx_description
1 polymer ?
#
loop_
_entity_poly.entity_id
_entity_poly.type
_entity_poly.pdbx_seq_one_letter_code
_entity_poly.pdbx_strand_id
1 'polypeptide(L)'
;MGKQEVQHSTSRRQFLKSLAATGICAAAPARELFAQKGVYKPTAKGGCIDVHHHHQPPGFTLGGRGRAGQWTPQQSIEQMDKFGITVAILSLTQLGDRVYDNTEKGRAAVRTVNEFGAKCMHDYPKRFGLFASIPFPDVDGSLKEIAYAYDTLKCDGVGIYTNDNQGHWPGDPKLEPIWQELGRRKAIVYMHPWVPSCCNNLNYGASSFMNEIDFETTRAVTSLITNGVLFRYPDIKLITAHSGGTLPVLAGRMKDRYPAEKAQYIPNGLWAEIKKLYYDCAHATYKMPWAALTALVPPSQYLFGTDYSPEPIESTVNEIPGLGMSRDVLEMLERKNAERLFPRLRFKV
;
A
#
# COMPACT_ATOMS: atom_id res chain seq x y z
N MET A 1 19.18 -55.59 46.73
CA MET A 1 18.98 -56.27 45.44
C MET A 1 18.17 -55.29 44.54
N GLY A 2 18.54 -54.73 43.51
CA GLY A 2 19.68 -54.65 42.63
C GLY A 2 19.43 -53.44 41.76
N LYS A 3 20.37 -52.52 41.69
CA LYS A 3 20.37 -51.34 40.79
C LYS A 3 20.61 -51.80 39.35
N GLN A 4 19.90 -51.25 38.38
CA GLN A 4 20.34 -51.10 37.02
C GLN A 4 20.21 -49.68 36.56
N GLU A 5 21.34 -48.99 36.58
CA GLU A 5 21.57 -47.74 35.82
C GLU A 5 21.73 -48.11 34.34
N VAL A 6 20.97 -47.47 33.47
CA VAL A 6 21.26 -47.43 32.04
C VAL A 6 21.71 -46.03 31.69
N GLN A 7 23.03 -45.84 31.66
CA GLN A 7 23.68 -44.72 31.05
C GLN A 7 23.70 -44.92 29.54
N HIS A 8 23.04 -44.05 28.77
CA HIS A 8 23.36 -43.83 27.38
C HIS A 8 23.76 -42.37 27.14
N SER A 9 25.00 -42.05 27.44
CA SER A 9 25.61 -40.82 26.97
C SER A 9 26.23 -41.10 25.56
N THR A 10 25.50 -40.75 24.52
CA THR A 10 26.08 -40.63 23.18
C THR A 10 27.08 -39.51 23.20
N SER A 11 28.39 -39.81 22.98
CA SER A 11 29.43 -38.81 23.03
C SER A 11 29.27 -37.81 21.88
N ARG A 12 29.55 -36.55 22.18
CA ARG A 12 29.55 -35.44 21.20
C ARG A 12 30.28 -35.75 19.90
N ARG A 13 31.25 -36.68 19.99
CA ARG A 13 32.08 -37.16 18.88
C ARG A 13 31.35 -38.17 17.99
N GLN A 14 30.42 -38.97 18.53
CA GLN A 14 29.56 -39.89 17.77
C GLN A 14 28.42 -39.14 17.09
N PHE A 15 27.87 -38.12 17.70
CA PHE A 15 26.89 -37.24 17.10
C PHE A 15 27.47 -36.49 15.90
N LEU A 16 28.70 -35.97 16.00
CA LEU A 16 29.37 -35.28 14.91
C LEU A 16 29.80 -36.25 13.77
N LYS A 17 30.07 -37.51 14.07
CA LYS A 17 30.35 -38.55 13.06
C LYS A 17 29.08 -38.98 12.30
N SER A 18 27.93 -39.06 12.96
CA SER A 18 26.66 -39.32 12.28
C SER A 18 26.20 -38.16 11.39
N LEU A 19 26.49 -36.92 11.75
CA LEU A 19 26.27 -35.75 10.89
C LEU A 19 27.18 -35.72 9.64
N ALA A 20 28.40 -36.23 9.75
CA ALA A 20 29.30 -36.32 8.62
C ALA A 20 28.96 -37.49 7.65
N ALA A 21 28.30 -38.54 8.12
CA ALA A 21 27.88 -39.68 7.29
C ALA A 21 26.57 -39.45 6.54
N THR A 22 25.72 -38.47 6.98
CA THR A 22 24.51 -38.05 6.27
C THR A 22 24.74 -36.85 5.34
N GLY A 23 25.96 -36.34 5.29
CA GLY A 23 26.35 -35.16 4.49
C GLY A 23 26.60 -35.40 3.00
N ILE A 24 26.25 -36.57 2.44
CA ILE A 24 26.34 -36.87 1.01
C ILE A 24 24.96 -37.01 0.37
N CYS A 25 24.05 -36.11 0.73
CA CYS A 25 22.83 -35.92 -0.06
C CYS A 25 22.56 -34.43 -0.22
N ALA A 26 22.70 -34.04 -1.48
CA ALA A 26 22.22 -32.77 -2.01
C ALA A 26 23.00 -31.51 -1.57
N ALA A 27 24.25 -31.41 -1.98
CA ALA A 27 24.71 -30.15 -2.51
C ALA A 27 23.99 -29.91 -3.86
N ALA A 28 22.70 -29.68 -3.85
CA ALA A 28 22.09 -28.95 -4.93
C ALA A 28 22.86 -27.61 -5.00
N PRO A 29 23.42 -27.26 -6.16
CA PRO A 29 24.30 -26.11 -6.23
C PRO A 29 23.50 -24.89 -5.79
N ALA A 30 24.04 -24.12 -4.83
CA ALA A 30 23.51 -22.83 -4.41
C ALA A 30 23.30 -21.84 -5.59
N ARG A 31 23.64 -22.24 -6.80
CA ARG A 31 23.34 -21.56 -8.06
C ARG A 31 21.87 -21.49 -8.41
N GLU A 32 21.01 -22.39 -7.93
CA GLU A 32 19.56 -22.29 -8.18
C GLU A 32 18.84 -21.27 -7.29
N LEU A 33 19.44 -20.90 -6.15
CA LEU A 33 18.93 -19.83 -5.29
C LEU A 33 19.17 -18.42 -5.87
N PHE A 34 20.06 -18.30 -6.86
CA PHE A 34 20.39 -17.06 -7.55
C PHE A 34 20.21 -17.19 -9.08
N ALA A 35 19.37 -18.10 -9.55
CA ALA A 35 18.93 -18.06 -10.93
C ALA A 35 18.37 -16.66 -11.16
N GLN A 36 18.96 -15.89 -12.07
CA GLN A 36 18.41 -14.60 -12.48
C GLN A 36 16.97 -14.86 -12.90
N LYS A 37 16.03 -14.51 -12.00
CA LYS A 37 14.60 -14.49 -12.35
C LYS A 37 14.52 -13.57 -13.57
N GLY A 38 13.99 -14.05 -14.68
CA GLY A 38 13.78 -13.23 -15.87
C GLY A 38 13.01 -11.97 -15.52
N VAL A 39 13.16 -10.90 -16.29
CA VAL A 39 12.38 -9.68 -16.05
C VAL A 39 10.89 -10.01 -16.09
N TYR A 40 10.16 -9.60 -15.06
CA TYR A 40 8.71 -9.79 -14.98
C TYR A 40 8.02 -9.26 -16.24
N LYS A 41 7.09 -10.05 -16.76
CA LYS A 41 6.26 -9.67 -17.91
C LYS A 41 4.81 -9.82 -17.55
N PRO A 42 4.02 -8.75 -17.62
CA PRO A 42 2.58 -8.80 -17.36
C PRO A 42 1.87 -9.84 -18.22
N THR A 43 0.86 -10.48 -17.63
CA THR A 43 -0.08 -11.37 -18.33
C THR A 43 -1.18 -10.56 -19.03
N ALA A 44 -1.56 -9.43 -18.45
CA ALA A 44 -2.59 -8.56 -18.99
C ALA A 44 -2.16 -7.96 -20.33
N LYS A 45 -3.02 -8.10 -21.34
CA LYS A 45 -2.84 -7.36 -22.59
C LYS A 45 -2.90 -5.87 -22.30
N GLY A 46 -1.87 -5.13 -22.70
CA GLY A 46 -1.73 -3.69 -22.42
C GLY A 46 -0.94 -3.37 -21.16
N GLY A 47 -0.34 -4.37 -20.50
CA GLY A 47 0.56 -4.17 -19.36
C GLY A 47 -0.14 -3.82 -18.05
N CYS A 48 0.64 -3.50 -17.01
CA CYS A 48 0.13 -3.14 -15.69
C CYS A 48 -0.32 -1.68 -15.60
N ILE A 49 -1.30 -1.42 -14.72
CA ILE A 49 -1.62 -0.10 -14.17
C ILE A 49 -1.19 -0.10 -12.72
N ASP A 50 -0.16 0.68 -12.41
CA ASP A 50 0.43 0.80 -11.07
C ASP A 50 -0.30 1.89 -10.29
N VAL A 51 -1.03 1.52 -9.25
CA VAL A 51 -1.77 2.47 -8.40
C VAL A 51 -0.97 2.95 -7.20
N HIS A 52 0.24 2.44 -7.01
CA HIS A 52 1.12 2.79 -5.90
C HIS A 52 2.50 3.20 -6.42
N HIS A 53 2.56 4.41 -6.92
CA HIS A 53 3.75 4.95 -7.58
C HIS A 53 4.00 6.38 -7.13
N HIS A 54 5.14 6.62 -6.55
CA HIS A 54 5.43 7.90 -5.92
C HIS A 54 6.17 8.84 -6.84
N HIS A 55 5.90 10.13 -6.69
CA HIS A 55 6.63 11.20 -7.36
C HIS A 55 7.23 12.15 -6.33
N GLN A 56 8.25 12.87 -6.75
CA GLN A 56 8.93 13.84 -5.91
C GLN A 56 9.19 15.11 -6.71
N PRO A 57 8.48 16.20 -6.40
CA PRO A 57 8.77 17.49 -7.02
C PRO A 57 10.19 17.98 -6.69
N PRO A 58 10.82 18.74 -7.59
CA PRO A 58 12.10 19.39 -7.29
C PRO A 58 12.03 20.23 -6.01
N GLY A 59 13.04 20.14 -5.18
CA GLY A 59 13.10 20.88 -3.90
C GLY A 59 12.34 20.21 -2.74
N PHE A 60 11.67 19.10 -2.96
CA PHE A 60 11.09 18.28 -1.90
C PHE A 60 12.00 17.07 -1.66
N THR A 61 12.42 16.86 -0.41
CA THR A 61 13.17 15.67 -0.02
C THR A 61 12.25 14.64 0.56
N LEU A 62 12.35 13.39 0.10
CA LEU A 62 11.77 12.26 0.81
C LEU A 62 12.44 12.17 2.18
N GLY A 63 11.65 12.20 3.26
CA GLY A 63 12.19 12.18 4.62
C GLY A 63 13.15 11.01 4.85
N GLY A 64 14.45 11.32 4.87
CA GLY A 64 15.51 10.51 5.43
C GLY A 64 15.97 9.25 4.72
N ARG A 65 15.30 8.72 3.68
CA ARG A 65 15.66 7.46 3.00
C ARG A 65 15.57 7.46 1.48
N GLY A 66 15.22 8.56 0.85
CA GLY A 66 15.33 8.64 -0.60
C GLY A 66 16.81 8.54 -1.00
N ARG A 67 17.13 7.67 -1.97
CA ARG A 67 18.38 7.85 -2.71
C ARG A 67 18.44 9.34 -3.06
N ALA A 68 19.55 10.00 -2.72
CA ALA A 68 19.78 11.40 -3.01
C ALA A 68 19.92 11.66 -4.52
N GLY A 69 18.91 11.25 -5.29
CA GLY A 69 18.74 11.43 -6.72
C GLY A 69 17.39 12.05 -6.93
N GLN A 70 17.33 13.15 -7.63
CA GLN A 70 16.08 13.78 -7.98
C GLN A 70 15.24 12.81 -8.81
N TRP A 71 14.05 12.44 -8.31
CA TRP A 71 13.07 11.71 -9.11
C TRP A 71 12.73 12.51 -10.38
N THR A 72 12.68 11.83 -11.50
CA THR A 72 12.22 12.43 -12.76
C THR A 72 11.17 11.56 -13.43
N PRO A 73 10.23 12.17 -14.19
CA PRO A 73 9.27 11.38 -14.97
C PRO A 73 9.95 10.40 -15.94
N GLN A 74 11.08 10.78 -16.52
CA GLN A 74 11.84 9.95 -17.45
C GLN A 74 12.38 8.68 -16.79
N GLN A 75 13.02 8.81 -15.61
CA GLN A 75 13.50 7.66 -14.85
C GLN A 75 12.35 6.72 -14.47
N SER A 76 11.21 7.30 -14.10
CA SER A 76 10.01 6.52 -13.79
C SER A 76 9.53 5.75 -15.01
N ILE A 77 9.44 6.40 -16.18
CA ILE A 77 9.02 5.78 -17.44
C ILE A 77 9.97 4.66 -17.86
N GLU A 78 11.29 4.86 -17.74
CA GLU A 78 12.28 3.83 -18.04
C GLU A 78 12.09 2.57 -17.17
N GLN A 79 11.84 2.76 -15.87
CA GLN A 79 11.55 1.63 -14.99
C GLN A 79 10.20 0.98 -15.30
N MET A 80 9.17 1.76 -15.56
CA MET A 80 7.87 1.27 -15.98
C MET A 80 7.97 0.41 -17.25
N ASP A 81 8.70 0.89 -18.27
CA ASP A 81 8.88 0.18 -19.54
C ASP A 81 9.61 -1.15 -19.35
N LYS A 82 10.63 -1.17 -18.49
CA LYS A 82 11.38 -2.40 -18.15
C LYS A 82 10.47 -3.50 -17.62
N PHE A 83 9.44 -3.15 -16.83
CA PHE A 83 8.55 -4.12 -16.18
C PHE A 83 7.15 -4.20 -16.80
N GLY A 84 6.92 -3.56 -17.95
CA GLY A 84 5.64 -3.61 -18.64
C GLY A 84 4.52 -2.85 -17.92
N ILE A 85 4.85 -1.83 -17.14
CA ILE A 85 3.90 -0.91 -16.52
C ILE A 85 3.58 0.18 -17.53
N THR A 86 2.35 0.23 -18.00
CA THR A 86 1.94 1.21 -19.03
C THR A 86 1.46 2.52 -18.44
N VAL A 87 0.85 2.46 -17.26
CA VAL A 87 0.36 3.63 -16.53
C VAL A 87 0.76 3.52 -15.07
N ALA A 88 1.19 4.62 -14.47
CA ALA A 88 1.36 4.75 -13.01
C ALA A 88 0.51 5.92 -12.50
N ILE A 89 -0.19 5.71 -11.37
CA ILE A 89 -0.92 6.80 -10.71
C ILE A 89 0.02 7.38 -9.66
N LEU A 90 0.44 8.60 -9.91
CA LEU A 90 1.38 9.31 -9.07
C LEU A 90 0.73 9.69 -7.74
N SER A 91 1.42 9.44 -6.65
CA SER A 91 1.06 9.89 -5.31
C SER A 91 2.27 10.44 -4.60
N LEU A 92 2.05 11.19 -3.53
CA LEU A 92 3.14 11.67 -2.71
C LEU A 92 3.40 10.68 -1.57
N THR A 93 4.67 10.32 -1.34
CA THR A 93 5.03 9.49 -0.17
C THR A 93 5.06 10.28 1.11
N GLN A 94 5.70 11.45 1.08
CA GLN A 94 5.97 12.21 2.28
C GLN A 94 6.24 13.68 1.95
N LEU A 95 5.48 14.59 2.53
CA LEU A 95 5.87 16.01 2.61
C LEU A 95 6.65 16.31 3.92
N GLY A 96 6.95 15.28 4.71
CA GLY A 96 7.42 15.48 6.07
C GLY A 96 6.37 16.22 6.91
N ASP A 97 6.81 16.92 7.93
CA ASP A 97 5.92 17.67 8.83
C ASP A 97 5.10 18.78 8.12
N ARG A 98 5.45 19.11 6.88
CA ARG A 98 4.77 20.17 6.10
C ARG A 98 3.34 19.85 5.70
N VAL A 99 2.97 18.56 5.56
CA VAL A 99 1.59 18.17 5.21
C VAL A 99 0.64 18.40 6.36
N TYR A 100 1.13 18.27 7.59
CA TYR A 100 0.35 18.40 8.82
C TYR A 100 0.34 19.82 9.35
N ASP A 101 0.94 20.74 8.61
CA ASP A 101 1.01 22.15 8.97
C ASP A 101 -0.24 22.85 8.45
N ASN A 102 -1.18 23.16 9.36
CA ASN A 102 -2.42 23.89 9.08
C ASN A 102 -2.16 25.37 8.72
N THR A 103 -0.99 25.67 8.20
CA THR A 103 -0.58 27.02 7.79
C THR A 103 -0.71 27.21 6.28
N GLU A 104 -0.66 28.45 5.86
CA GLU A 104 -0.58 28.82 4.44
C GLU A 104 0.61 28.17 3.75
N LYS A 105 1.71 27.99 4.46
CA LYS A 105 2.92 27.34 3.94
C LYS A 105 2.69 25.85 3.67
N GLY A 106 1.97 25.15 4.55
CA GLY A 106 1.59 23.76 4.35
C GLY A 106 0.66 23.60 3.14
N ARG A 107 -0.37 24.47 3.04
CA ARG A 107 -1.29 24.52 1.88
C ARG A 107 -0.54 24.76 0.56
N ALA A 108 0.38 25.74 0.54
CA ALA A 108 1.18 26.04 -0.64
C ALA A 108 2.10 24.88 -1.04
N ALA A 109 2.67 24.16 -0.07
CA ALA A 109 3.48 22.98 -0.34
C ALA A 109 2.67 21.86 -1.01
N VAL A 110 1.47 21.58 -0.49
CA VAL A 110 0.54 20.59 -1.09
C VAL A 110 0.15 21.01 -2.51
N ARG A 111 -0.19 22.28 -2.74
CA ARG A 111 -0.51 22.83 -4.05
C ARG A 111 0.63 22.61 -5.04
N THR A 112 1.85 22.94 -4.66
CA THR A 112 3.05 22.76 -5.51
C THR A 112 3.23 21.30 -5.94
N VAL A 113 3.01 20.37 -5.02
CA VAL A 113 3.12 18.92 -5.31
C VAL A 113 2.04 18.47 -6.29
N ASN A 114 0.81 18.91 -6.12
CA ASN A 114 -0.31 18.55 -6.98
C ASN A 114 -0.15 19.13 -8.39
N GLU A 115 0.28 20.37 -8.50
CA GLU A 115 0.57 21.01 -9.79
C GLU A 115 1.70 20.31 -10.55
N PHE A 116 2.75 19.88 -9.84
CA PHE A 116 3.81 19.09 -10.45
C PHE A 116 3.31 17.72 -10.94
N GLY A 117 2.51 17.02 -10.17
CA GLY A 117 1.88 15.75 -10.58
C GLY A 117 0.96 15.94 -11.80
N ALA A 118 0.15 16.99 -11.80
CA ALA A 118 -0.71 17.35 -12.93
C ALA A 118 0.10 17.73 -14.20
N LYS A 119 1.24 18.41 -14.02
CA LYS A 119 2.17 18.66 -15.12
C LYS A 119 2.71 17.35 -15.70
N CYS A 120 3.08 16.38 -14.89
CA CYS A 120 3.51 15.06 -15.37
C CYS A 120 2.39 14.36 -16.18
N MET A 121 1.12 14.43 -15.73
CA MET A 121 -0.02 13.90 -16.48
C MET A 121 -0.19 14.60 -17.84
N HIS A 122 0.01 15.90 -17.89
CA HIS A 122 -0.11 16.68 -19.11
C HIS A 122 1.03 16.38 -20.10
N ASP A 123 2.27 16.33 -19.61
CA ASP A 123 3.46 16.15 -20.45
C ASP A 123 3.58 14.71 -20.98
N TYR A 124 3.04 13.74 -20.21
CA TYR A 124 3.06 12.31 -20.57
C TYR A 124 1.65 11.70 -20.52
N PRO A 125 0.76 12.09 -21.45
CA PRO A 125 -0.65 11.76 -21.41
C PRO A 125 -0.86 10.30 -21.51
N LYS A 126 -1.10 9.36 -21.08
CA LYS A 126 -1.20 7.90 -21.12
C LYS A 126 -0.15 7.17 -20.27
N ARG A 127 0.75 7.93 -19.62
CA ARG A 127 1.75 7.30 -18.73
C ARG A 127 1.44 7.55 -17.26
N PHE A 128 0.84 8.69 -16.92
CA PHE A 128 0.58 9.06 -15.53
C PHE A 128 -0.89 9.38 -15.27
N GLY A 129 -1.32 8.97 -14.07
CA GLY A 129 -2.47 9.48 -13.34
C GLY A 129 -2.01 10.23 -12.10
N LEU A 130 -2.95 10.74 -11.29
CA LEU A 130 -2.64 11.50 -10.08
C LEU A 130 -3.66 11.23 -8.96
N PHE A 131 -3.16 10.82 -7.82
CA PHE A 131 -3.81 11.00 -6.53
C PHE A 131 -3.32 12.31 -5.92
N ALA A 132 -4.15 13.34 -5.99
CA ALA A 132 -3.80 14.64 -5.44
C ALA A 132 -3.75 14.60 -3.92
N SER A 133 -2.69 15.13 -3.32
CA SER A 133 -2.57 15.27 -1.88
C SER A 133 -3.50 16.35 -1.35
N ILE A 134 -3.95 16.24 -0.11
CA ILE A 134 -4.68 17.28 0.60
C ILE A 134 -3.94 17.65 1.90
N PRO A 135 -4.04 18.90 2.38
CA PRO A 135 -3.37 19.32 3.62
C PRO A 135 -4.12 18.80 4.86
N PHE A 136 -4.26 17.48 4.95
CA PHE A 136 -4.88 16.79 6.07
C PHE A 136 -4.03 16.98 7.36
N PRO A 137 -4.58 17.38 8.52
CA PRO A 137 -6.01 17.44 8.88
C PRO A 137 -6.70 18.83 8.74
N ASP A 138 -6.09 19.79 8.02
CA ASP A 138 -6.68 21.10 7.77
C ASP A 138 -7.96 20.98 6.94
N VAL A 139 -9.12 21.06 7.57
CA VAL A 139 -10.43 20.88 6.91
C VAL A 139 -10.64 21.92 5.81
N ASP A 140 -10.47 23.20 6.12
CA ASP A 140 -10.71 24.28 5.15
C ASP A 140 -9.74 24.24 3.97
N GLY A 141 -8.46 24.00 4.26
CA GLY A 141 -7.44 23.81 3.24
C GLY A 141 -7.73 22.61 2.37
N SER A 142 -8.14 21.49 2.98
CA SER A 142 -8.47 20.26 2.27
C SER A 142 -9.67 20.41 1.35
N LEU A 143 -10.74 21.07 1.79
CA LEU A 143 -11.93 21.32 0.95
C LEU A 143 -11.57 22.17 -0.29
N LYS A 144 -10.76 23.21 -0.10
CA LYS A 144 -10.28 24.04 -1.22
C LYS A 144 -9.39 23.24 -2.18
N GLU A 145 -8.50 22.42 -1.64
CA GLU A 145 -7.59 21.63 -2.44
C GLU A 145 -8.30 20.49 -3.19
N ILE A 146 -9.28 19.82 -2.58
CA ILE A 146 -10.13 18.83 -3.25
C ILE A 146 -10.84 19.46 -4.45
N ALA A 147 -11.45 20.63 -4.26
CA ALA A 147 -12.10 21.34 -5.36
C ALA A 147 -11.12 21.66 -6.50
N TYR A 148 -9.95 22.20 -6.17
CA TYR A 148 -8.92 22.53 -7.17
C TYR A 148 -8.39 21.30 -7.90
N ALA A 149 -8.11 20.22 -7.18
CA ALA A 149 -7.58 18.98 -7.73
C ALA A 149 -8.54 18.34 -8.74
N TYR A 150 -9.84 18.26 -8.41
CA TYR A 150 -10.83 17.69 -9.31
C TYR A 150 -11.24 18.65 -10.43
N ASP A 151 -11.47 19.93 -10.09
CA ASP A 151 -12.14 20.85 -10.99
C ASP A 151 -11.14 21.55 -11.92
N THR A 152 -9.88 21.71 -11.49
CA THR A 152 -8.81 22.35 -12.28
C THR A 152 -7.79 21.35 -12.79
N LEU A 153 -7.18 20.57 -11.89
CA LEU A 153 -6.09 19.65 -12.25
C LEU A 153 -6.59 18.37 -12.90
N LYS A 154 -7.87 18.01 -12.75
CA LYS A 154 -8.49 16.79 -13.30
C LYS A 154 -7.80 15.52 -12.78
N CYS A 155 -7.49 15.48 -11.50
CA CYS A 155 -6.89 14.31 -10.85
C CYS A 155 -7.79 13.08 -10.93
N ASP A 156 -7.22 11.89 -10.75
CA ASP A 156 -7.93 10.61 -10.77
C ASP A 156 -8.52 10.25 -9.41
N GLY A 157 -8.01 10.85 -8.34
CA GLY A 157 -8.46 10.66 -6.97
C GLY A 157 -7.67 11.51 -6.00
N VAL A 158 -7.85 11.27 -4.71
CA VAL A 158 -7.17 11.98 -3.62
C VAL A 158 -6.32 11.02 -2.81
N GLY A 159 -5.09 11.43 -2.51
CA GLY A 159 -4.18 10.73 -1.59
C GLY A 159 -4.27 11.31 -0.18
N ILE A 160 -4.44 10.44 0.83
CA ILE A 160 -4.42 10.80 2.24
C ILE A 160 -3.43 9.92 3.01
N TYR A 161 -3.03 10.39 4.19
CA TYR A 161 -2.25 9.58 5.11
C TYR A 161 -3.11 8.89 6.16
N THR A 162 -2.54 7.86 6.80
CA THR A 162 -3.22 7.09 7.84
C THR A 162 -3.42 7.83 9.15
N ASN A 163 -2.69 8.89 9.39
CA ASN A 163 -2.79 9.73 10.59
C ASN A 163 -2.27 11.15 10.33
N ASP A 164 -2.51 12.06 11.26
CA ASP A 164 -2.09 13.46 11.21
C ASP A 164 -0.83 13.76 12.02
N ASN A 165 -0.13 12.75 12.47
CA ASN A 165 1.05 12.84 13.36
C ASN A 165 0.77 13.50 14.74
N GLN A 166 -0.49 13.79 15.06
CA GLN A 166 -0.93 14.40 16.33
C GLN A 166 -1.84 13.48 17.16
N GLY A 167 -2.00 12.23 16.71
CA GLY A 167 -2.83 11.24 17.39
C GLY A 167 -4.25 11.12 16.86
N HIS A 168 -4.55 11.66 15.69
CA HIS A 168 -5.84 11.51 15.04
C HIS A 168 -5.72 10.63 13.79
N TRP A 169 -6.73 9.81 13.57
CA TRP A 169 -6.88 8.95 12.40
C TRP A 169 -8.02 9.41 11.50
N PRO A 170 -8.11 8.93 10.26
CA PRO A 170 -9.07 9.42 9.27
C PRO A 170 -10.55 9.35 9.70
N GLY A 171 -10.89 8.49 10.67
CA GLY A 171 -12.25 8.42 11.23
C GLY A 171 -12.57 9.46 12.30
N ASP A 172 -11.67 10.41 12.62
CA ASP A 172 -11.95 11.47 13.59
C ASP A 172 -13.16 12.28 13.11
N PRO A 173 -14.17 12.51 13.98
CA PRO A 173 -15.36 13.30 13.62
C PRO A 173 -15.07 14.72 13.11
N LYS A 174 -13.94 15.32 13.50
CA LYS A 174 -13.51 16.63 12.98
C LYS A 174 -13.28 16.65 11.48
N LEU A 175 -13.00 15.49 10.88
CA LEU A 175 -12.72 15.34 9.46
C LEU A 175 -13.97 15.06 8.62
N GLU A 176 -15.14 15.01 9.26
CA GLU A 176 -16.43 14.74 8.59
C GLU A 176 -16.68 15.62 7.35
N PRO A 177 -16.38 16.94 7.33
CA PRO A 177 -16.60 17.75 6.13
C PRO A 177 -15.76 17.31 4.92
N ILE A 178 -14.54 16.78 5.16
CA ILE A 178 -13.69 16.24 4.10
C ILE A 178 -14.35 15.00 3.50
N TRP A 179 -14.81 14.07 4.35
CA TRP A 179 -15.49 12.85 3.91
C TRP A 179 -16.80 13.14 3.18
N GLN A 180 -17.56 14.14 3.64
CA GLN A 180 -18.77 14.58 2.97
C GLN A 180 -18.49 15.06 1.54
N GLU A 181 -17.48 15.89 1.33
CA GLU A 181 -17.11 16.38 0.00
C GLU A 181 -16.56 15.25 -0.89
N LEU A 182 -15.73 14.36 -0.35
CA LEU A 182 -15.25 13.18 -1.08
C LEU A 182 -16.41 12.24 -1.44
N GLY A 183 -17.35 12.05 -0.54
CA GLY A 183 -18.59 11.27 -0.79
C GLY A 183 -19.45 11.88 -1.89
N ARG A 184 -19.69 13.21 -1.83
CA ARG A 184 -20.43 13.95 -2.87
C ARG A 184 -19.82 13.77 -4.26
N ARG A 185 -18.48 13.70 -4.33
CA ARG A 185 -17.73 13.48 -5.57
C ARG A 185 -17.62 11.99 -5.96
N LYS A 186 -18.07 11.06 -5.11
CA LYS A 186 -17.85 9.61 -5.28
C LYS A 186 -16.36 9.29 -5.50
N ALA A 187 -15.54 9.93 -4.72
CA ALA A 187 -14.10 10.00 -4.90
C ALA A 187 -13.43 8.63 -4.80
N ILE A 188 -12.35 8.46 -5.54
CA ILE A 188 -11.36 7.42 -5.26
C ILE A 188 -10.37 8.04 -4.27
N VAL A 189 -10.17 7.37 -3.14
CA VAL A 189 -9.26 7.78 -2.08
C VAL A 189 -8.17 6.73 -1.95
N TYR A 190 -6.93 7.14 -2.13
CA TYR A 190 -5.76 6.31 -1.90
C TYR A 190 -5.18 6.65 -0.52
N MET A 191 -5.10 5.67 0.36
CA MET A 191 -4.61 5.84 1.72
C MET A 191 -3.23 5.20 1.88
N HIS A 192 -2.22 6.05 2.07
CA HIS A 192 -0.83 5.63 2.26
C HIS A 192 -0.43 5.74 3.74
N PRO A 193 0.25 4.74 4.31
CA PRO A 193 0.66 4.78 5.70
C PRO A 193 1.72 5.82 6.00
N TRP A 194 1.63 6.38 7.19
CA TRP A 194 2.61 7.25 7.81
C TRP A 194 2.87 6.79 9.24
N VAL A 195 4.13 6.74 9.64
CA VAL A 195 4.49 6.36 11.02
C VAL A 195 4.21 7.53 11.96
N PRO A 196 3.29 7.39 12.92
CA PRO A 196 3.00 8.47 13.86
C PRO A 196 4.14 8.66 14.85
N SER A 197 4.34 9.88 15.31
CA SER A 197 5.42 10.23 16.25
C SER A 197 5.33 9.48 17.59
N CYS A 198 4.13 9.06 18.01
CA CYS A 198 3.94 8.25 19.21
C CYS A 198 4.65 6.89 19.14
N CYS A 199 4.95 6.36 17.96
CA CYS A 199 5.61 5.07 17.77
C CYS A 199 7.13 5.15 17.79
N ASN A 200 7.72 6.34 17.81
CA ASN A 200 9.18 6.53 17.79
C ASN A 200 9.90 5.84 18.97
N ASN A 201 9.22 5.66 20.09
CA ASN A 201 9.75 5.01 21.28
C ASN A 201 9.46 3.50 21.34
N LEU A 202 8.78 2.93 20.33
CA LEU A 202 8.35 1.53 20.35
C LEU A 202 9.24 0.62 19.49
N ASN A 203 10.19 1.16 18.77
CA ASN A 203 10.96 0.42 17.78
C ASN A 203 12.16 -0.38 18.34
N TYR A 204 12.59 -0.11 19.57
CA TYR A 204 13.68 -0.84 20.24
C TYR A 204 14.92 -1.09 19.36
N GLY A 205 15.30 -0.11 18.54
CA GLY A 205 16.41 -0.20 17.57
C GLY A 205 16.05 -0.77 16.21
N ALA A 206 14.85 -1.28 16.02
CA ALA A 206 14.34 -1.65 14.70
C ALA A 206 13.87 -0.42 13.93
N SER A 207 13.82 -0.53 12.61
CA SER A 207 13.17 0.50 11.79
C SER A 207 11.67 0.47 12.01
N SER A 208 11.04 1.62 12.22
CA SER A 208 9.58 1.75 12.26
C SER A 208 8.89 1.28 10.97
N PHE A 209 9.61 1.29 9.85
CA PHE A 209 9.14 0.74 8.57
C PHE A 209 8.96 -0.79 8.59
N MET A 210 9.52 -1.50 9.56
CA MET A 210 9.31 -2.96 9.67
C MET A 210 7.91 -3.32 10.19
N ASN A 211 7.29 -2.48 11.01
CA ASN A 211 6.06 -2.81 11.70
C ASN A 211 4.98 -1.74 11.55
N GLU A 212 5.34 -0.46 11.78
CA GLU A 212 4.36 0.59 11.98
C GLU A 212 3.60 0.95 10.71
N ILE A 213 4.21 0.80 9.55
CA ILE A 213 3.58 1.03 8.25
C ILE A 213 2.30 0.18 8.12
N ASP A 214 2.38 -1.11 8.40
CA ASP A 214 1.26 -2.03 8.28
C ASP A 214 0.25 -1.86 9.43
N PHE A 215 0.74 -1.56 10.64
CA PHE A 215 -0.14 -1.30 11.77
C PHE A 215 -0.93 0.00 11.58
N GLU A 216 -0.33 1.03 11.00
CA GLU A 216 -1.02 2.30 10.75
C GLU A 216 -2.12 2.16 9.71
N THR A 217 -1.89 1.45 8.61
CA THR A 217 -2.96 1.14 7.66
C THR A 217 -4.14 0.47 8.35
N THR A 218 -3.86 -0.51 9.21
CA THR A 218 -4.89 -1.22 9.97
C THR A 218 -5.64 -0.31 10.96
N ARG A 219 -4.93 0.57 11.69
CA ARG A 219 -5.55 1.55 12.61
C ARG A 219 -6.45 2.52 11.86
N ALA A 220 -5.99 3.04 10.73
CA ALA A 220 -6.76 3.98 9.91
C ALA A 220 -8.06 3.36 9.38
N VAL A 221 -7.99 2.14 8.81
CA VAL A 221 -9.20 1.41 8.36
C VAL A 221 -10.14 1.13 9.53
N THR A 222 -9.60 0.69 10.67
CA THR A 222 -10.41 0.47 11.88
C THR A 222 -11.12 1.76 12.30
N SER A 223 -10.41 2.89 12.32
CA SER A 223 -10.98 4.20 12.64
C SER A 223 -12.13 4.58 11.70
N LEU A 224 -11.96 4.40 10.38
CA LEU A 224 -12.98 4.69 9.38
C LEU A 224 -14.25 3.84 9.57
N ILE A 225 -14.08 2.54 9.82
CA ILE A 225 -15.21 1.62 10.02
C ILE A 225 -15.93 1.92 11.35
N THR A 226 -15.18 2.01 12.44
CA THR A 226 -15.79 2.18 13.79
C THR A 226 -16.44 3.53 14.00
N ASN A 227 -16.03 4.56 13.25
CA ASN A 227 -16.67 5.87 13.28
C ASN A 227 -17.66 6.10 12.12
N GLY A 228 -17.97 5.02 11.38
CA GLY A 228 -19.06 5.01 10.42
C GLY A 228 -18.83 5.80 9.14
N VAL A 229 -17.59 6.17 8.81
CA VAL A 229 -17.28 6.94 7.59
C VAL A 229 -17.65 6.13 6.35
N LEU A 230 -17.22 4.86 6.28
CA LEU A 230 -17.53 3.98 5.13
C LEU A 230 -19.02 3.66 5.02
N PHE A 231 -19.75 3.67 6.13
CA PHE A 231 -21.20 3.52 6.17
C PHE A 231 -21.93 4.74 5.60
N ARG A 232 -21.52 5.96 6.04
CA ARG A 232 -22.16 7.20 5.57
C ARG A 232 -21.83 7.55 4.13
N TYR A 233 -20.66 7.14 3.64
CA TYR A 233 -20.17 7.47 2.30
C TYR A 233 -19.82 6.22 1.48
N PRO A 234 -20.81 5.36 1.17
CA PRO A 234 -20.57 4.05 0.53
C PRO A 234 -20.08 4.15 -0.91
N ASP A 235 -20.23 5.31 -1.55
CA ASP A 235 -19.78 5.53 -2.92
C ASP A 235 -18.26 5.83 -3.03
N ILE A 236 -17.60 6.19 -1.92
CA ILE A 236 -16.15 6.36 -1.88
C ILE A 236 -15.48 5.00 -2.18
N LYS A 237 -14.49 5.03 -3.08
CA LYS A 237 -13.65 3.86 -3.37
C LYS A 237 -12.32 4.04 -2.65
N LEU A 238 -12.18 3.39 -1.50
CA LEU A 238 -10.97 3.46 -0.68
C LEU A 238 -9.97 2.38 -1.13
N ILE A 239 -8.78 2.81 -1.54
CA ILE A 239 -7.63 1.95 -1.84
C ILE A 239 -6.68 2.02 -0.65
N THR A 240 -6.32 0.87 -0.10
CA THR A 240 -5.38 0.74 1.00
C THR A 240 -4.05 0.23 0.48
N ALA A 241 -2.96 0.86 0.90
CA ALA A 241 -1.61 0.43 0.56
C ALA A 241 -1.24 -0.90 1.23
N HIS A 242 -0.26 -1.60 0.67
CA HIS A 242 0.38 -2.80 1.23
C HIS A 242 -0.61 -3.90 1.62
N SER A 243 -1.58 -4.20 0.74
CA SER A 243 -2.65 -5.19 1.00
C SER A 243 -3.45 -4.93 2.28
N GLY A 244 -3.54 -3.66 2.70
CA GLY A 244 -4.25 -3.27 3.92
C GLY A 244 -3.46 -3.52 5.21
N GLY A 245 -2.14 -3.74 5.10
CA GLY A 245 -1.27 -3.99 6.24
C GLY A 245 -1.65 -5.27 6.98
N THR A 246 -1.82 -5.20 8.28
CA THR A 246 -2.22 -6.36 9.12
C THR A 246 -3.73 -6.60 9.16
N LEU A 247 -4.53 -5.79 8.46
CA LEU A 247 -6.00 -5.90 8.47
C LEU A 247 -6.51 -7.30 8.11
N PRO A 248 -6.02 -7.98 7.04
CA PRO A 248 -6.49 -9.31 6.69
C PRO A 248 -6.29 -10.35 7.81
N VAL A 249 -5.16 -10.28 8.51
CA VAL A 249 -4.83 -11.19 9.61
C VAL A 249 -5.67 -10.90 10.86
N LEU A 250 -5.96 -9.63 11.14
CA LEU A 250 -6.68 -9.21 12.33
C LEU A 250 -8.20 -9.21 12.17
N ALA A 251 -8.74 -9.38 10.97
CA ALA A 251 -10.18 -9.25 10.66
C ALA A 251 -11.09 -10.11 11.57
N GLY A 252 -10.67 -11.33 11.89
CA GLY A 252 -11.40 -12.20 12.83
C GLY A 252 -11.48 -11.61 14.25
N ARG A 253 -10.33 -11.20 14.79
CA ARG A 253 -10.27 -10.56 16.10
C ARG A 253 -11.05 -9.23 16.14
N MET A 254 -10.96 -8.43 15.09
CA MET A 254 -11.70 -7.17 14.97
C MET A 254 -13.21 -7.41 14.99
N LYS A 255 -13.70 -8.44 14.27
CA LYS A 255 -15.11 -8.83 14.31
C LYS A 255 -15.56 -9.19 15.73
N ASP A 256 -14.79 -10.02 16.45
CA ASP A 256 -15.14 -10.49 17.78
C ASP A 256 -15.06 -9.39 18.87
N ARG A 257 -14.34 -8.31 18.58
CA ARG A 257 -14.13 -7.17 19.48
C ARG A 257 -14.76 -5.87 18.99
N TYR A 258 -15.58 -5.95 17.94
CA TYR A 258 -16.28 -4.77 17.43
C TYR A 258 -17.24 -4.21 18.49
N PRO A 259 -17.22 -2.89 18.77
CA PRO A 259 -18.05 -2.29 19.81
C PRO A 259 -19.55 -2.45 19.46
N ALA A 260 -20.32 -3.04 20.38
CA ALA A 260 -21.75 -3.31 20.16
C ALA A 260 -22.55 -2.01 19.89
N GLU A 261 -22.17 -0.92 20.52
CA GLU A 261 -22.78 0.41 20.34
C GLU A 261 -22.48 1.04 18.98
N LYS A 262 -21.58 0.43 18.19
CA LYS A 262 -21.23 0.87 16.83
C LYS A 262 -21.81 -0.04 15.75
N ALA A 263 -22.58 -1.06 16.11
CA ALA A 263 -23.07 -2.10 15.18
C ALA A 263 -23.89 -1.52 14.00
N GLN A 264 -24.53 -0.35 14.16
CA GLN A 264 -25.24 0.33 13.09
C GLN A 264 -24.34 0.71 11.89
N TYR A 265 -23.04 0.83 12.08
CA TYR A 265 -22.09 1.16 11.01
C TYR A 265 -21.62 -0.05 10.19
N ILE A 266 -21.98 -1.25 10.63
CA ILE A 266 -21.65 -2.51 9.94
C ILE A 266 -22.89 -3.40 9.78
N PRO A 267 -23.99 -2.94 9.17
CA PRO A 267 -25.26 -3.65 9.13
C PRO A 267 -25.18 -5.05 8.51
N ASN A 268 -24.20 -5.26 7.62
CA ASN A 268 -23.94 -6.56 6.99
C ASN A 268 -22.68 -7.25 7.58
N GLY A 269 -22.21 -6.79 8.75
CA GLY A 269 -21.05 -7.29 9.45
C GLY A 269 -19.73 -6.68 8.97
N LEU A 270 -18.71 -6.74 9.83
CA LEU A 270 -17.38 -6.13 9.60
C LEU A 270 -16.73 -6.61 8.29
N TRP A 271 -16.81 -7.89 7.98
CA TRP A 271 -16.19 -8.44 6.77
C TRP A 271 -16.83 -7.90 5.48
N ALA A 272 -18.12 -7.55 5.52
CA ALA A 272 -18.75 -6.91 4.38
C ALA A 272 -18.16 -5.51 4.12
N GLU A 273 -17.85 -4.76 5.16
CA GLU A 273 -17.19 -3.45 5.04
C GLU A 273 -15.76 -3.59 4.50
N ILE A 274 -14.98 -4.52 5.04
CA ILE A 274 -13.61 -4.81 4.59
C ILE A 274 -13.59 -5.22 3.11
N LYS A 275 -14.55 -6.02 2.65
CA LYS A 275 -14.65 -6.48 1.26
C LYS A 275 -15.01 -5.38 0.25
N LYS A 276 -15.45 -4.20 0.70
CA LYS A 276 -15.70 -3.04 -0.18
C LYS A 276 -14.41 -2.30 -0.55
N LEU A 277 -13.35 -2.46 0.23
CA LEU A 277 -12.08 -1.77 0.03
C LEU A 277 -11.30 -2.39 -1.14
N TYR A 278 -10.37 -1.61 -1.69
CA TYR A 278 -9.39 -2.06 -2.67
C TYR A 278 -8.02 -2.13 -2.02
N TYR A 279 -7.19 -3.04 -2.51
CA TYR A 279 -5.92 -3.41 -1.89
C TYR A 279 -4.83 -3.46 -2.95
N ASP A 280 -3.82 -2.60 -2.87
CA ASP A 280 -2.67 -2.78 -3.73
C ASP A 280 -1.74 -3.89 -3.20
N CYS A 281 -0.84 -4.35 -4.06
CA CYS A 281 0.02 -5.48 -3.73
C CYS A 281 1.46 -5.10 -3.38
N ALA A 282 1.78 -3.81 -3.26
CA ALA A 282 3.12 -3.38 -2.90
C ALA A 282 3.55 -4.03 -1.57
N HIS A 283 4.79 -4.53 -1.50
CA HIS A 283 5.34 -5.24 -0.33
C HIS A 283 4.54 -6.44 0.18
N ALA A 284 3.47 -6.85 -0.50
CA ALA A 284 2.58 -7.92 -0.05
C ALA A 284 2.52 -9.13 -1.00
N THR A 285 3.41 -9.21 -1.98
CA THR A 285 3.50 -10.32 -2.95
C THR A 285 4.24 -11.54 -2.41
N TYR A 286 4.39 -11.65 -1.09
CA TYR A 286 4.87 -12.84 -0.42
C TYR A 286 3.71 -13.78 -0.09
N LYS A 287 4.00 -15.10 -0.01
CA LYS A 287 2.97 -16.13 0.20
C LYS A 287 2.07 -15.90 1.41
N MET A 288 2.61 -15.42 2.53
CA MET A 288 1.85 -15.27 3.78
C MET A 288 0.88 -14.08 3.74
N PRO A 289 1.30 -12.84 3.47
CA PRO A 289 0.36 -11.72 3.37
C PRO A 289 -0.64 -11.92 2.24
N TRP A 290 -0.21 -12.48 1.09
CA TRP A 290 -1.09 -12.77 -0.03
C TRP A 290 -2.17 -13.80 0.33
N ALA A 291 -1.81 -14.89 1.02
CA ALA A 291 -2.78 -15.89 1.48
C ALA A 291 -3.80 -15.29 2.45
N ALA A 292 -3.37 -14.41 3.37
CA ALA A 292 -4.27 -13.73 4.29
C ALA A 292 -5.26 -12.82 3.53
N LEU A 293 -4.78 -12.02 2.58
CA LEU A 293 -5.63 -11.15 1.76
C LEU A 293 -6.65 -11.97 0.94
N THR A 294 -6.18 -12.99 0.23
CA THR A 294 -7.04 -13.78 -0.68
C THR A 294 -8.06 -14.64 0.05
N ALA A 295 -7.82 -14.98 1.31
CA ALA A 295 -8.81 -15.63 2.18
C ALA A 295 -9.94 -14.68 2.60
N LEU A 296 -9.70 -13.36 2.58
CA LEU A 296 -10.64 -12.36 3.09
C LEU A 296 -11.43 -11.67 1.98
N VAL A 297 -10.79 -11.28 0.89
CA VAL A 297 -11.39 -10.44 -0.15
C VAL A 297 -11.35 -11.09 -1.54
N PRO A 298 -12.34 -10.81 -2.41
CA PRO A 298 -12.38 -11.39 -3.74
C PRO A 298 -11.33 -10.76 -4.68
N PRO A 299 -10.92 -11.46 -5.74
CA PRO A 299 -9.95 -10.96 -6.72
C PRO A 299 -10.31 -9.61 -7.37
N SER A 300 -11.59 -9.25 -7.38
CA SER A 300 -12.07 -7.97 -7.90
C SER A 300 -11.57 -6.73 -7.14
N GLN A 301 -10.99 -6.93 -5.97
CA GLN A 301 -10.50 -5.88 -5.08
C GLN A 301 -8.96 -5.73 -5.11
N TYR A 302 -8.25 -6.59 -5.84
CA TYR A 302 -6.79 -6.51 -5.94
C TYR A 302 -6.36 -5.48 -6.98
N LEU A 303 -5.36 -4.70 -6.64
CA LEU A 303 -4.75 -3.70 -7.53
C LEU A 303 -3.24 -3.91 -7.58
N PHE A 304 -2.65 -3.70 -8.75
CA PHE A 304 -1.20 -3.72 -8.89
C PHE A 304 -0.61 -2.42 -8.33
N GLY A 305 0.40 -2.54 -7.49
CA GLY A 305 1.13 -1.43 -6.88
C GLY A 305 2.57 -1.82 -6.62
N THR A 306 3.52 -0.90 -6.80
CA THR A 306 4.96 -1.19 -6.70
C THR A 306 5.68 -0.50 -5.55
N ASP A 307 5.15 0.60 -5.03
CA ASP A 307 5.82 1.51 -4.08
C ASP A 307 7.10 2.17 -4.65
N TYR A 308 7.22 2.21 -5.99
CA TYR A 308 8.29 2.94 -6.65
C TYR A 308 8.04 4.46 -6.48
N SER A 309 8.98 5.30 -6.17
CA SER A 309 10.44 5.24 -6.28
C SER A 309 11.20 4.96 -4.98
N PRO A 310 10.61 5.03 -3.76
CA PRO A 310 11.33 4.65 -2.55
C PRO A 310 11.88 3.23 -2.62
N GLU A 311 11.10 2.33 -3.22
CA GLU A 311 11.42 0.93 -3.36
C GLU A 311 11.61 0.54 -4.83
N PRO A 312 12.49 -0.42 -5.13
CA PRO A 312 12.65 -0.93 -6.49
C PRO A 312 11.42 -1.75 -6.90
N ILE A 313 10.98 -1.64 -8.15
CA ILE A 313 9.83 -2.39 -8.69
C ILE A 313 10.01 -3.90 -8.51
N GLU A 314 11.25 -4.37 -8.59
CA GLU A 314 11.64 -5.76 -8.39
C GLU A 314 11.16 -6.36 -7.07
N SER A 315 11.09 -5.57 -6.00
CA SER A 315 10.64 -6.05 -4.67
C SER A 315 9.20 -6.54 -4.69
N THR A 316 8.37 -6.02 -5.57
CA THR A 316 6.98 -6.48 -5.76
C THR A 316 6.87 -7.54 -6.84
N VAL A 317 7.42 -7.29 -8.04
CA VAL A 317 7.09 -8.11 -9.20
C VAL A 317 7.77 -9.49 -9.21
N ASN A 318 8.93 -9.63 -8.56
CA ASN A 318 9.70 -10.88 -8.56
C ASN A 318 8.99 -12.03 -7.83
N GLU A 319 8.10 -11.73 -6.92
CA GLU A 319 7.39 -12.72 -6.11
C GLU A 319 6.02 -13.11 -6.68
N ILE A 320 5.45 -12.28 -7.58
CA ILE A 320 4.14 -12.53 -8.20
C ILE A 320 4.02 -13.94 -8.84
N PRO A 321 5.00 -14.42 -9.64
CA PRO A 321 4.90 -15.75 -10.23
C PRO A 321 4.80 -16.89 -9.21
N GLY A 322 5.38 -16.70 -8.01
CA GLY A 322 5.38 -17.68 -6.93
C GLY A 322 4.05 -17.79 -6.17
N LEU A 323 3.11 -16.89 -6.42
CA LEU A 323 1.81 -16.84 -5.72
C LEU A 323 0.77 -17.84 -6.28
N GLY A 324 1.03 -18.44 -7.45
CA GLY A 324 0.14 -19.45 -8.03
C GLY A 324 -1.21 -18.91 -8.49
N MET A 325 -1.30 -17.63 -8.84
CA MET A 325 -2.53 -17.03 -9.35
C MET A 325 -2.88 -17.59 -10.74
N SER A 326 -4.18 -17.79 -10.99
CA SER A 326 -4.65 -18.07 -12.34
C SER A 326 -4.45 -16.85 -13.25
N ARG A 327 -4.43 -17.09 -14.57
CA ARG A 327 -4.29 -16.02 -15.55
C ARG A 327 -5.35 -14.94 -15.38
N ASP A 328 -6.59 -15.31 -15.14
CA ASP A 328 -7.69 -14.34 -14.98
C ASP A 328 -7.49 -13.46 -13.75
N VAL A 329 -7.01 -14.04 -12.64
CA VAL A 329 -6.70 -13.28 -11.41
C VAL A 329 -5.52 -12.35 -11.63
N LEU A 330 -4.47 -12.80 -12.34
CA LEU A 330 -3.33 -11.94 -12.72
C LEU A 330 -3.79 -10.75 -13.57
N GLU A 331 -4.60 -10.98 -14.61
CA GLU A 331 -5.12 -9.89 -15.44
C GLU A 331 -6.02 -8.92 -14.65
N MET A 332 -6.76 -9.41 -13.64
CA MET A 332 -7.52 -8.55 -12.72
C MET A 332 -6.59 -7.68 -11.88
N LEU A 333 -5.59 -8.28 -11.24
CA LEU A 333 -4.59 -7.59 -10.43
C LEU A 333 -3.84 -6.54 -11.26
N GLU A 334 -3.28 -6.98 -12.38
CA GLU A 334 -2.38 -6.18 -13.21
C GLU A 334 -3.07 -4.97 -13.85
N ARG A 335 -4.35 -5.12 -14.23
CA ARG A 335 -4.99 -4.09 -15.05
C ARG A 335 -6.50 -3.96 -14.90
N LYS A 336 -7.27 -5.04 -15.03
CA LYS A 336 -8.73 -4.95 -15.23
C LYS A 336 -9.46 -4.27 -14.07
N ASN A 337 -8.98 -4.47 -12.83
CA ASN A 337 -9.58 -3.82 -11.66
C ASN A 337 -9.31 -2.32 -11.64
N ALA A 338 -8.08 -1.91 -11.95
CA ALA A 338 -7.74 -0.49 -12.07
C ALA A 338 -8.53 0.19 -13.19
N GLU A 339 -8.71 -0.45 -14.34
CA GLU A 339 -9.53 0.11 -15.44
C GLU A 339 -11.01 0.30 -15.06
N ARG A 340 -11.54 -0.50 -14.12
CA ARG A 340 -12.90 -0.27 -13.60
C ARG A 340 -13.00 0.95 -12.72
N LEU A 341 -11.96 1.19 -11.90
CA LEU A 341 -11.89 2.37 -11.04
C LEU A 341 -11.58 3.64 -11.82
N PHE A 342 -10.71 3.54 -12.81
CA PHE A 342 -10.18 4.68 -13.58
C PHE A 342 -10.55 4.55 -15.07
N PRO A 343 -11.80 4.81 -15.47
CA PRO A 343 -12.22 4.66 -16.87
C PRO A 343 -11.39 5.47 -17.86
N ARG A 344 -10.81 6.61 -17.42
CA ARG A 344 -9.91 7.44 -18.24
C ARG A 344 -8.65 6.67 -18.68
N LEU A 345 -8.22 5.69 -17.89
CA LEU A 345 -7.00 4.92 -18.14
C LEU A 345 -7.24 3.66 -19.00
N ARG A 346 -8.45 3.48 -19.51
CA ARG A 346 -8.77 2.44 -20.50
C ARG A 346 -8.24 2.85 -21.87
N PHE A 347 -7.03 2.46 -22.20
CA PHE A 347 -6.53 2.65 -23.55
C PHE A 347 -6.86 1.43 -24.41
N LYS A 348 -7.37 1.68 -25.63
CA LYS A 348 -7.41 0.62 -26.65
C LYS A 348 -5.98 0.28 -27.03
N VAL A 349 -5.56 -0.95 -26.73
CA VAL A 349 -4.26 -1.51 -27.09
C VAL A 349 -4.38 -2.24 -28.43
#